data_7a8375b46f35b301fc8094d3fb817f4d
#
_entry.id   7a8375b46f35b301fc8094d3fb817f4d
#
_cell.length_a   1.000
_cell.length_b   1.000
_cell.length_c   1.000
_cell.angle_alpha   90.00
_cell.angle_beta   90.00
_cell.angle_gamma   90.00
#
_symmetry.space_group_name_H-M   'P 1'
#
loop_
_entity.id
_entity.type
_entity.pdbx_description
1 polymer ?
#
loop_
_entity_poly.entity_id
_entity_poly.type
_entity_poly.pdbx_seq_one_letter_code
_entity_poly.pdbx_strand_id
1 'polypeptide(L)'
;MSREPKIPGPDHPITVEPTSARVVVRVGGRTLADTDKALTLREASYPAVQYVPLAAIDNDAIRATETHTYCPYKGEASYYTIATGDGELTDAIWTYPEPYEAVADIAGYAAFYPDRVEITVGE
;
A
#
# COMPACT_ATOMS: atom_id res chain seq x y z
N MET A 1 -5.23 9.60 -24.98
CA MET A 1 -6.18 9.97 -23.93
C MET A 1 -5.44 10.50 -22.73
N SER A 2 -5.77 11.67 -22.28
CA SER A 2 -5.06 12.28 -21.18
C SER A 2 -5.59 11.79 -19.84
N ARG A 3 -4.70 11.68 -18.87
CA ARG A 3 -5.05 11.36 -17.49
C ARG A 3 -5.22 12.69 -16.75
N GLU A 4 -6.41 12.94 -16.28
CA GLU A 4 -6.67 14.17 -15.56
C GLU A 4 -6.75 13.86 -14.06
N PRO A 5 -5.80 14.38 -13.25
CA PRO A 5 -5.85 14.16 -11.82
C PRO A 5 -7.12 14.76 -11.23
N LYS A 6 -7.69 14.06 -10.28
CA LYS A 6 -8.81 14.57 -9.50
C LYS A 6 -8.30 15.01 -8.16
N ILE A 7 -8.88 16.05 -7.62
CA ILE A 7 -8.47 16.59 -6.34
C ILE A 7 -9.51 16.16 -5.29
N PRO A 8 -9.06 15.56 -4.17
CA PRO A 8 -9.98 15.18 -3.11
C PRO A 8 -10.75 16.40 -2.60
N GLY A 9 -12.00 16.20 -2.23
CA GLY A 9 -12.86 17.26 -1.73
C GLY A 9 -13.97 16.67 -0.89
N PRO A 10 -14.97 17.49 -0.51
CA PRO A 10 -16.04 17.01 0.40
C PRO A 10 -16.78 15.79 -0.09
N ASP A 11 -16.88 15.60 -1.41
CA ASP A 11 -17.60 14.44 -1.97
C ASP A 11 -16.71 13.20 -2.05
N HIS A 12 -15.41 13.37 -1.96
CA HIS A 12 -14.47 12.26 -2.04
C HIS A 12 -13.20 12.63 -1.25
N PRO A 13 -13.31 12.70 0.07
CA PRO A 13 -12.15 13.10 0.89
C PRO A 13 -11.11 12.00 0.96
N ILE A 14 -9.84 12.39 0.99
CA ILE A 14 -8.73 11.46 1.22
C ILE A 14 -7.83 12.10 2.27
N THR A 15 -7.52 11.34 3.31
CA THR A 15 -6.58 11.80 4.34
C THR A 15 -5.48 10.76 4.50
N VAL A 16 -4.29 11.22 4.82
CA VAL A 16 -3.13 10.37 5.10
C VAL A 16 -2.56 10.84 6.43
N GLU A 17 -2.50 9.93 7.39
CA GLU A 17 -2.04 10.27 8.73
C GLU A 17 -1.13 9.17 9.27
N PRO A 18 -0.19 9.50 10.15
CA PRO A 18 0.61 8.45 10.80
C PRO A 18 -0.32 7.49 11.53
N THR A 19 -0.05 6.20 11.39
CA THR A 19 -0.84 5.18 12.09
C THR A 19 -0.61 5.25 13.59
N SER A 20 0.60 5.62 14.00
CA SER A 20 0.97 5.77 15.41
C SER A 20 0.79 4.47 16.21
N ALA A 21 0.97 3.35 15.51
CA ALA A 21 0.91 2.02 16.12
C ALA A 21 1.78 1.09 15.29
N ARG A 22 2.16 -0.02 15.88
CA ARG A 22 2.96 -1.01 15.16
C ARG A 22 2.09 -1.74 14.15
N VAL A 23 2.60 -1.88 12.93
CA VAL A 23 1.92 -2.64 11.88
C VAL A 23 2.79 -3.81 11.49
N VAL A 24 2.22 -5.00 11.51
CA VAL A 24 2.92 -6.23 11.15
C VAL A 24 2.14 -6.91 10.04
N VAL A 25 2.83 -7.30 8.98
CA VAL A 25 2.23 -7.99 7.84
C VAL A 25 2.85 -9.37 7.74
N ARG A 26 2.01 -10.40 7.70
CA ARG A 26 2.46 -11.79 7.64
C ARG A 26 1.73 -12.57 6.56
N VAL A 27 2.42 -13.56 6.02
CA VAL A 27 1.82 -14.52 5.11
C VAL A 27 2.44 -15.88 5.41
N GLY A 28 1.58 -16.88 5.63
CA GLY A 28 2.04 -18.24 5.90
C GLY A 28 3.01 -18.35 7.07
N GLY A 29 2.82 -17.54 8.11
CA GLY A 29 3.70 -17.55 9.28
C GLY A 29 4.98 -16.74 9.11
N ARG A 30 5.22 -16.22 7.92
CA ARG A 30 6.40 -15.40 7.67
C ARG A 30 6.06 -13.91 7.82
N THR A 31 6.89 -13.18 8.54
CA THR A 31 6.73 -11.73 8.68
C THR A 31 7.32 -11.05 7.47
N LEU A 32 6.49 -10.30 6.73
CA LEU A 32 6.93 -9.55 5.57
C LEU A 32 7.33 -8.12 5.92
N ALA A 33 6.65 -7.55 6.90
CA ALA A 33 6.91 -6.18 7.32
C ALA A 33 6.57 -6.03 8.79
N ASP A 34 7.32 -5.17 9.46
CA ASP A 34 7.11 -4.88 10.88
C ASP A 34 7.62 -3.46 11.10
N THR A 35 6.69 -2.52 11.31
CA THR A 35 7.08 -1.12 11.35
C THR A 35 6.17 -0.33 12.28
N ASP A 36 6.72 0.71 12.90
CA ASP A 36 5.94 1.68 13.65
C ASP A 36 5.79 3.00 12.88
N LYS A 37 6.14 2.99 11.59
CA LYS A 37 6.12 4.19 10.76
C LYS A 37 5.11 4.09 9.62
N ALA A 38 4.08 3.27 9.79
CA ALA A 38 3.04 3.14 8.78
C ALA A 38 2.17 4.39 8.72
N LEU A 39 1.53 4.58 7.58
CA LEU A 39 0.55 5.64 7.37
C LEU A 39 -0.81 5.02 7.14
N THR A 40 -1.85 5.68 7.65
CA THR A 40 -3.23 5.27 7.41
C THR A 40 -3.83 6.20 6.36
N LEU A 41 -4.29 5.64 5.25
CA LEU A 41 -5.00 6.39 4.23
C LEU A 41 -6.47 6.09 4.33
N ARG A 42 -7.28 7.13 4.45
CA ARG A 42 -8.74 6.99 4.47
C ARG A 42 -9.30 7.71 3.25
N GLU A 43 -10.10 7.01 2.48
CA GLU A 43 -10.64 7.52 1.24
C GLU A 43 -12.15 7.33 1.22
N ALA A 44 -12.88 8.44 1.22
CA ALA A 44 -14.34 8.43 1.16
C ALA A 44 -14.91 7.45 2.20
N SER A 45 -15.77 6.53 1.78
CA SER A 45 -16.35 5.53 2.69
C SER A 45 -15.66 4.19 2.62
N TYR A 46 -14.54 4.10 1.90
CA TYR A 46 -13.80 2.84 1.79
C TYR A 46 -13.07 2.51 3.09
N PRO A 47 -12.80 1.24 3.34
CA PRO A 47 -12.00 0.87 4.53
C PRO A 47 -10.64 1.54 4.51
N ALA A 48 -10.12 1.86 5.68
CA ALA A 48 -8.80 2.44 5.80
C ALA A 48 -7.73 1.46 5.29
N VAL A 49 -6.68 2.00 4.67
CA VAL A 49 -5.59 1.21 4.12
C VAL A 49 -4.30 1.58 4.84
N GLN A 50 -3.53 0.57 5.25
CA GLN A 50 -2.24 0.78 5.88
C GLN A 50 -1.15 0.78 4.81
N TYR A 51 -0.37 1.84 4.76
CA TYR A 51 0.79 1.94 3.88
C TYR A 51 2.03 1.81 4.74
N VAL A 52 2.91 0.87 4.38
CA VAL A 52 4.15 0.66 5.12
C VAL A 52 5.33 1.06 4.26
N PRO A 53 6.43 1.55 4.87
CA PRO A 53 7.61 1.91 4.08
C PRO A 53 8.12 0.70 3.29
N LEU A 54 8.44 0.91 2.01
CA LEU A 54 9.03 -0.16 1.21
C LEU A 54 10.29 -0.70 1.88
N ALA A 55 11.05 0.16 2.54
CA ALA A 55 12.27 -0.25 3.22
C ALA A 55 12.00 -1.19 4.40
N ALA A 56 10.75 -1.24 4.90
CA ALA A 56 10.40 -2.12 6.00
C ALA A 56 9.91 -3.49 5.53
N ILE A 57 9.74 -3.66 4.21
CA ILE A 57 9.28 -4.93 3.65
C ILE A 57 10.49 -5.80 3.31
N ASP A 58 10.38 -7.09 3.61
CA ASP A 58 11.44 -8.06 3.29
C ASP A 58 11.60 -8.17 1.78
N ASN A 59 12.64 -7.55 1.25
CA ASN A 59 12.88 -7.52 -0.19
C ASN A 59 13.13 -8.89 -0.80
N ASP A 60 13.59 -9.84 0.00
CA ASP A 60 13.84 -11.20 -0.50
C ASP A 60 12.53 -11.94 -0.75
N ALA A 61 11.43 -11.43 -0.23
CA ALA A 61 10.14 -12.09 -0.36
C ALA A 61 9.27 -11.50 -1.47
N ILE A 62 9.71 -10.42 -2.11
CA ILE A 62 8.87 -9.74 -3.09
C ILE A 62 9.67 -9.47 -4.37
N ARG A 63 8.93 -9.34 -5.48
CA ARG A 63 9.54 -8.92 -6.74
C ARG A 63 8.58 -8.04 -7.51
N ALA A 64 9.13 -7.02 -8.16
CA ALA A 64 8.33 -6.09 -8.95
C ALA A 64 7.76 -6.80 -10.18
N THR A 65 6.56 -6.40 -10.58
CA THR A 65 5.92 -6.95 -11.77
C THR A 65 5.70 -5.85 -12.78
N GLU A 66 5.18 -6.23 -13.95
CA GLU A 66 4.89 -5.26 -15.01
C GLU A 66 3.46 -4.76 -14.96
N THR A 67 2.71 -5.15 -13.96
CA THR A 67 1.33 -4.70 -13.80
C THR A 67 1.31 -3.25 -13.35
N HIS A 68 0.46 -2.45 -13.99
CA HIS A 68 0.24 -1.06 -13.63
C HIS A 68 -1.23 -0.75 -13.70
N THR A 69 -1.71 0.07 -12.77
CA THR A 69 -3.08 0.57 -12.79
C THR A 69 -3.04 2.07 -12.55
N TYR A 70 -4.17 2.72 -12.72
CA TYR A 70 -4.24 4.17 -12.56
C TYR A 70 -5.40 4.56 -11.67
N CYS A 71 -5.12 5.43 -10.70
CA CYS A 71 -6.13 6.03 -9.84
C CYS A 71 -6.13 7.53 -10.08
N PRO A 72 -7.28 8.13 -10.46
CA PRO A 72 -7.32 9.57 -10.73
C PRO A 72 -6.91 10.44 -9.55
N TYR A 73 -7.06 9.93 -8.34
CA TYR A 73 -6.71 10.69 -7.12
C TYR A 73 -5.28 10.46 -6.66
N LYS A 74 -4.68 9.30 -6.97
CA LYS A 74 -3.38 8.93 -6.41
C LYS A 74 -2.26 8.82 -7.44
N GLY A 75 -2.60 8.51 -8.69
CA GLY A 75 -1.61 8.38 -9.76
C GLY A 75 -1.50 6.95 -10.26
N GLU A 76 -0.36 6.65 -10.89
CA GLU A 76 -0.12 5.31 -11.42
C GLU A 76 0.43 4.39 -10.35
N ALA A 77 -0.17 3.21 -10.21
CA ALA A 77 0.26 2.21 -9.25
C ALA A 77 1.12 1.16 -9.92
N SER A 78 2.14 0.71 -9.22
CA SER A 78 2.99 -0.42 -9.60
C SER A 78 2.76 -1.53 -8.60
N TYR A 79 3.12 -2.75 -8.96
CA TYR A 79 2.77 -3.93 -8.18
C TYR A 79 3.97 -4.82 -7.90
N TYR A 80 3.86 -5.58 -6.81
CA TYR A 80 4.83 -6.60 -6.45
C TYR A 80 4.10 -7.90 -6.17
N THR A 81 4.76 -9.00 -6.50
CA THR A 81 4.31 -10.34 -6.17
C THR A 81 5.05 -10.80 -4.92
N ILE A 82 4.34 -11.50 -4.04
CA ILE A 82 4.93 -12.04 -2.82
C ILE A 82 5.29 -13.50 -3.05
N ALA A 83 6.55 -13.86 -2.81
CA ALA A 83 6.97 -15.25 -2.88
C ALA A 83 6.63 -15.92 -1.54
N THR A 84 5.96 -17.05 -1.61
CA THR A 84 5.66 -17.86 -0.42
C THR A 84 6.45 -19.15 -0.51
N GLY A 85 6.46 -19.94 0.56
CA GLY A 85 7.16 -21.22 0.52
C GLY A 85 6.58 -22.18 -0.50
N ASP A 86 5.29 -22.04 -0.80
CA ASP A 86 4.56 -22.95 -1.68
C ASP A 86 4.20 -22.37 -3.03
N GLY A 87 4.57 -21.11 -3.30
CA GLY A 87 4.20 -20.50 -4.56
C GLY A 87 4.31 -18.98 -4.48
N GLU A 88 3.36 -18.30 -5.11
CA GLU A 88 3.38 -16.85 -5.20
C GLU A 88 1.98 -16.28 -5.02
N LEU A 89 1.92 -15.07 -4.46
CA LEU A 89 0.71 -14.26 -4.45
C LEU A 89 0.94 -13.15 -5.46
N THR A 90 0.37 -13.30 -6.65
CA THR A 90 0.61 -12.40 -7.76
C THR A 90 0.00 -11.04 -7.51
N ASP A 91 0.80 -9.97 -7.70
CA ASP A 91 0.35 -8.58 -7.58
C ASP A 91 -0.38 -8.32 -6.26
N ALA A 92 0.17 -8.84 -5.18
CA ALA A 92 -0.46 -8.74 -3.86
C ALA A 92 -0.12 -7.44 -3.13
N ILE A 93 0.84 -6.67 -3.64
CA ILE A 93 1.29 -5.40 -3.06
C ILE A 93 1.17 -4.32 -4.12
N TRP A 94 0.66 -3.13 -3.74
CA TRP A 94 0.69 -2.00 -4.67
C TRP A 94 1.40 -0.82 -4.03
N THR A 95 1.96 0.04 -4.91
CA THR A 95 2.64 1.25 -4.48
C THR A 95 2.42 2.33 -5.54
N TYR A 96 2.45 3.58 -5.13
CA TYR A 96 2.39 4.73 -6.03
C TYR A 96 3.76 5.39 -6.01
N PRO A 97 4.65 5.05 -6.97
CA PRO A 97 6.01 5.62 -6.96
C PRO A 97 6.04 7.13 -7.07
N GLU A 98 5.08 7.69 -7.80
CA GLU A 98 4.99 9.14 -7.99
C GLU A 98 3.54 9.56 -7.75
N PRO A 99 3.10 9.54 -6.47
CA PRO A 99 1.71 9.88 -6.18
C PRO A 99 1.44 11.36 -6.42
N TYR A 100 0.18 11.67 -6.71
CA TYR A 100 -0.22 13.06 -6.87
C TYR A 100 -0.08 13.81 -5.55
N GLU A 101 -0.01 15.13 -5.65
CA GLU A 101 0.30 16.00 -4.51
C GLU A 101 -0.58 15.76 -3.29
N ALA A 102 -1.87 15.52 -3.50
CA ALA A 102 -2.80 15.34 -2.39
C ALA A 102 -2.45 14.14 -1.52
N VAL A 103 -1.70 13.17 -2.05
CA VAL A 103 -1.29 11.98 -1.33
C VAL A 103 0.22 11.78 -1.40
N ALA A 104 0.96 12.87 -1.54
CA ALA A 104 2.42 12.80 -1.70
C ALA A 104 3.10 12.06 -0.57
N ASP A 105 2.49 12.01 0.61
CA ASP A 105 3.09 11.36 1.77
C ASP A 105 3.26 9.85 1.59
N ILE A 106 2.52 9.22 0.67
CA ILE A 106 2.64 7.77 0.48
C ILE A 106 3.75 7.38 -0.49
N ALA A 107 4.48 8.35 -1.05
CA ALA A 107 5.64 8.05 -1.89
C ALA A 107 6.64 7.22 -1.08
N GLY A 108 7.10 6.10 -1.66
CA GLY A 108 8.02 5.20 -0.97
C GLY A 108 7.34 4.23 -0.01
N TYR A 109 6.02 4.21 0.01
CA TYR A 109 5.22 3.31 0.84
C TYR A 109 4.46 2.33 -0.05
N ALA A 110 4.06 1.21 0.53
CA ALA A 110 3.32 0.19 -0.20
C ALA A 110 2.20 -0.36 0.67
N ALA A 111 1.18 -0.87 0.02
CA ALA A 111 0.02 -1.44 0.69
C ALA A 111 -0.21 -2.88 0.23
N PHE A 112 -0.88 -3.66 1.07
CA PHE A 112 -1.15 -5.07 0.82
C PHE A 112 -2.65 -5.29 0.76
N TYR A 113 -3.09 -6.25 -0.06
CA TYR A 113 -4.49 -6.65 -0.09
C TYR A 113 -4.79 -7.44 1.19
N PRO A 114 -5.73 -6.97 2.02
CA PRO A 114 -5.96 -7.60 3.32
C PRO A 114 -6.57 -9.00 3.25
N ASP A 115 -7.11 -9.37 2.09
CA ASP A 115 -7.63 -10.72 1.89
C ASP A 115 -6.54 -11.69 1.42
N ARG A 116 -5.32 -11.21 1.17
CA ARG A 116 -4.21 -12.02 0.70
C ARG A 116 -3.16 -12.25 1.79
N VAL A 117 -3.08 -11.35 2.76
CA VAL A 117 -2.09 -11.41 3.83
C VAL A 117 -2.75 -11.06 5.16
N GLU A 118 -2.06 -11.35 6.24
CA GLU A 118 -2.53 -10.97 7.58
C GLU A 118 -1.89 -9.65 7.98
N ILE A 119 -2.72 -8.67 8.30
CA ILE A 119 -2.24 -7.34 8.72
C ILE A 119 -2.73 -7.10 10.15
N THR A 120 -1.79 -6.86 11.06
CA THR A 120 -2.10 -6.57 12.45
C THR A 120 -1.67 -5.14 12.76
N VAL A 121 -2.56 -4.35 13.35
CA VAL A 121 -2.28 -2.97 13.75
C VAL A 121 -2.42 -2.89 15.26
N GLY A 122 -1.39 -2.33 15.90
CA GLY A 122 -1.35 -2.21 17.34
C GLY A 122 -0.44 -3.25 17.95
N GLU A 123 -0.63 -3.51 19.23
CA GLU A 123 0.21 -4.43 20.00
C GLU A 123 0.01 -5.87 19.63
#